data_7dffae442e153931705935792887a5bb
#
_entry.id   7dffae442e153931705935792887a5bb
#
_cell.length_a   1.000
_cell.length_b   1.000
_cell.length_c   1.000
_cell.angle_alpha   90.00
_cell.angle_beta   90.00
_cell.angle_gamma   90.00
#
_symmetry.space_group_name_H-M   'P 1'
#
loop_
_entity.id
_entity.type
_entity.pdbx_description
1 polymer ?
#
loop_
_entity_poly.entity_id
_entity_poly.type
_entity_poly.pdbx_seq_one_letter_code
_entity_poly.pdbx_strand_id
1 'polypeptide(L)'
;KRARIVLAVGVEQMTPTPGPEVGANLLRASYLREESGIQGGFAGLFGQIATSYFEKYGDQSDALAMIAAKSHRNGSFNPYAHFRKDLGYDFCRQVSDKNPFVAGPLKRTDCSPVSDGAAAVVLADAETAATLTRAVAFRGLAHVQDYLPMSRRDILKLEGCALAWRKAFDSAGVQLGDLSFVETH
;
A
#
# COMPACT_ATOMS: atom_id res chain seq x y z
N LYS A 1 4.32 28.86 -19.71
CA LYS A 1 5.58 28.09 -19.91
C LYS A 1 5.43 26.78 -19.13
N ARG A 2 5.74 25.64 -19.71
CA ARG A 2 5.81 24.36 -19.01
C ARG A 2 7.22 24.18 -18.48
N ALA A 3 7.35 23.67 -17.24
CA ALA A 3 8.65 23.31 -16.69
C ALA A 3 9.22 22.10 -17.47
N ARG A 4 10.51 22.13 -17.78
CA ARG A 4 11.22 20.99 -18.42
C ARG A 4 11.73 19.99 -17.41
N ILE A 5 11.98 20.44 -16.19
CA ILE A 5 12.41 19.61 -15.05
C ILE A 5 11.55 19.97 -13.85
N VAL A 6 11.05 18.95 -13.15
CA VAL A 6 10.24 19.09 -11.93
C VAL A 6 10.82 18.18 -10.86
N LEU A 7 11.04 18.71 -9.68
CA LEU A 7 11.33 17.92 -8.48
C LEU A 7 10.03 17.70 -7.71
N ALA A 8 9.61 16.45 -7.58
CA ALA A 8 8.52 16.05 -6.71
C ALA A 8 9.11 15.49 -5.40
N VAL A 9 8.66 16.00 -4.25
CA VAL A 9 9.16 15.61 -2.93
C VAL A 9 7.98 15.24 -2.05
N GLY A 10 8.07 14.10 -1.39
CA GLY A 10 7.17 13.68 -0.31
C GLY A 10 7.94 13.51 0.98
N VAL A 11 7.38 13.97 2.09
CA VAL A 11 7.95 13.82 3.42
C VAL A 11 6.84 13.56 4.43
N GLU A 12 7.09 12.65 5.37
CA GLU A 12 6.17 12.37 6.47
C GLU A 12 6.97 12.14 7.75
N GLN A 13 6.46 12.70 8.85
CA GLN A 13 6.99 12.48 10.18
C GLN A 13 5.84 12.18 11.13
N MET A 14 5.71 10.93 11.54
CA MET A 14 4.62 10.44 12.39
C MET A 14 5.08 9.99 13.78
N THR A 15 6.34 9.57 13.92
CA THR A 15 6.83 8.93 15.16
C THR A 15 6.80 9.85 16.41
N PRO A 16 6.90 11.19 16.32
CA PRO A 16 6.74 12.07 17.48
C PRO A 16 5.29 12.18 17.98
N THR A 17 4.31 11.78 17.15
CA THR A 17 2.88 11.91 17.47
C THR A 17 2.40 10.68 18.25
N PRO A 18 1.60 10.85 19.32
CA PRO A 18 1.01 9.72 20.05
C PRO A 18 0.21 8.80 19.13
N GLY A 19 0.33 7.48 19.34
CA GLY A 19 -0.30 6.48 18.46
C GLY A 19 -1.79 6.67 18.20
N PRO A 20 -2.63 6.99 19.21
CA PRO A 20 -4.05 7.26 18.98
C PRO A 20 -4.30 8.44 18.03
N GLU A 21 -3.49 9.49 18.11
CA GLU A 21 -3.59 10.67 17.25
C GLU A 21 -3.13 10.36 15.84
N VAL A 22 -2.07 9.56 15.66
CA VAL A 22 -1.65 9.04 14.33
C VAL A 22 -2.80 8.27 13.71
N GLY A 23 -3.45 7.36 14.46
CA GLY A 23 -4.60 6.59 13.98
C GLY A 23 -5.76 7.48 13.56
N ALA A 24 -6.08 8.51 14.32
CA ALA A 24 -7.13 9.47 14.01
C ALA A 24 -6.80 10.29 12.75
N ASN A 25 -5.54 10.70 12.58
CA ASN A 25 -5.10 11.43 11.39
C ASN A 25 -5.15 10.56 10.13
N LEU A 26 -4.70 9.31 10.21
CA LEU A 26 -4.79 8.36 9.09
C LEU A 26 -6.24 8.06 8.70
N LEU A 27 -7.14 7.97 9.70
CA LEU A 27 -8.57 7.71 9.45
C LEU A 27 -9.25 8.83 8.64
N ARG A 28 -8.69 10.05 8.61
CA ARG A 28 -9.20 11.15 7.76
C ARG A 28 -9.12 10.84 6.26
N ALA A 29 -8.38 9.82 5.84
CA ALA A 29 -8.40 9.32 4.46
C ALA A 29 -9.66 8.49 4.14
N SER A 30 -10.54 8.24 5.12
CA SER A 30 -11.80 7.52 4.97
C SER A 30 -13.01 8.46 5.02
N TYR A 31 -14.21 7.91 4.83
CA TYR A 31 -15.46 8.66 4.94
C TYR A 31 -15.91 8.76 6.41
N LEU A 32 -15.42 9.76 7.12
CA LEU A 32 -15.61 9.89 8.56
C LEU A 32 -17.06 9.87 9.04
N ARG A 33 -18.03 10.28 8.21
CA ARG A 33 -19.46 10.27 8.59
C ARG A 33 -20.00 8.87 8.90
N GLU A 34 -19.46 7.85 8.22
CA GLU A 34 -19.88 6.46 8.37
C GLU A 34 -18.80 5.59 9.05
N GLU A 35 -17.53 5.97 8.89
CA GLU A 35 -16.38 5.08 9.18
C GLU A 35 -15.57 5.51 10.42
N SER A 36 -15.88 6.67 11.03
CA SER A 36 -15.16 7.16 12.22
C SER A 36 -15.27 6.26 13.44
N GLY A 37 -16.34 5.47 13.55
CA GLY A 37 -16.57 4.53 14.67
C GLY A 37 -15.99 3.13 14.48
N ILE A 38 -15.25 2.89 13.38
CA ILE A 38 -14.69 1.56 13.12
C ILE A 38 -13.61 1.23 14.15
N GLN A 39 -13.79 0.10 14.83
CA GLN A 39 -12.83 -0.44 15.80
C GLN A 39 -11.46 -0.69 15.13
N GLY A 40 -10.38 -0.23 15.77
CA GLY A 40 -9.04 -0.33 15.19
C GLY A 40 -8.68 0.81 14.21
N GLY A 41 -9.55 1.81 14.07
CA GLY A 41 -9.29 3.00 13.25
C GLY A 41 -8.99 2.66 11.79
N PHE A 42 -7.93 3.24 11.25
CA PHE A 42 -7.55 3.02 9.84
C PHE A 42 -7.25 1.53 9.54
N ALA A 43 -6.55 0.82 10.44
CA ALA A 43 -6.35 -0.62 10.29
C ALA A 43 -7.68 -1.41 10.33
N GLY A 44 -8.67 -0.91 11.06
CA GLY A 44 -10.01 -1.49 11.14
C GLY A 44 -10.75 -1.50 9.81
N LEU A 45 -10.55 -0.49 8.95
CA LEU A 45 -11.09 -0.47 7.59
C LEU A 45 -10.61 -1.68 6.78
N PHE A 46 -9.31 -1.93 6.80
CA PHE A 46 -8.73 -3.10 6.13
C PHE A 46 -9.11 -4.40 6.82
N GLY A 47 -9.29 -4.38 8.14
CA GLY A 47 -9.80 -5.51 8.90
C GLY A 47 -11.21 -5.93 8.45
N GLN A 48 -12.10 -4.97 8.18
CA GLN A 48 -13.43 -5.25 7.62
C GLN A 48 -13.35 -5.85 6.21
N ILE A 49 -12.50 -5.31 5.34
CA ILE A 49 -12.27 -5.87 4.00
C ILE A 49 -11.76 -7.30 4.10
N ALA A 50 -10.77 -7.54 4.96
CA ALA A 50 -10.20 -8.87 5.16
C ALA A 50 -11.23 -9.85 5.75
N THR A 51 -12.06 -9.41 6.70
CA THR A 51 -13.16 -10.23 7.25
C THR A 51 -14.12 -10.65 6.14
N SER A 52 -14.61 -9.69 5.36
CA SER A 52 -15.52 -9.99 4.23
C SER A 52 -14.87 -10.89 3.18
N TYR A 53 -13.57 -10.77 2.98
CA TYR A 53 -12.82 -11.66 2.08
C TYR A 53 -12.77 -13.10 2.61
N PHE A 54 -12.50 -13.26 3.91
CA PHE A 54 -12.47 -14.58 4.56
C PHE A 54 -13.85 -15.23 4.60
N GLU A 55 -14.90 -14.46 4.85
CA GLU A 55 -16.28 -14.94 4.78
C GLU A 55 -16.64 -15.50 3.41
N LYS A 56 -16.16 -14.86 2.35
CA LYS A 56 -16.45 -15.25 0.97
C LYS A 56 -15.58 -16.39 0.45
N TYR A 57 -14.30 -16.40 0.79
CA TYR A 57 -13.30 -17.27 0.19
C TYR A 57 -12.66 -18.27 1.18
N GLY A 58 -13.14 -18.30 2.43
CA GLY A 58 -12.56 -19.10 3.50
C GLY A 58 -11.34 -18.48 4.15
N ASP A 59 -10.75 -19.19 5.11
CA ASP A 59 -9.56 -18.72 5.85
C ASP A 59 -8.36 -18.52 4.92
N GLN A 60 -7.82 -17.31 4.90
CA GLN A 60 -6.67 -16.89 4.11
C GLN A 60 -5.44 -16.57 4.98
N SER A 61 -5.43 -17.04 6.21
CA SER A 61 -4.35 -16.76 7.17
C SER A 61 -2.98 -17.22 6.67
N ASP A 62 -2.93 -18.31 5.89
CA ASP A 62 -1.68 -18.80 5.27
C ASP A 62 -1.19 -17.86 4.18
N ALA A 63 -2.09 -17.35 3.33
CA ALA A 63 -1.74 -16.39 2.30
C ALA A 63 -1.22 -15.08 2.89
N LEU A 64 -1.88 -14.53 3.92
CA LEU A 64 -1.40 -13.35 4.65
C LEU A 64 -0.02 -13.59 5.25
N ALA A 65 0.21 -14.74 5.88
CA ALA A 65 1.50 -15.08 6.48
C ALA A 65 2.61 -15.20 5.44
N MET A 66 2.34 -15.79 4.27
CA MET A 66 3.30 -15.86 3.16
C MET A 66 3.66 -14.48 2.62
N ILE A 67 2.66 -13.60 2.45
CA ILE A 67 2.88 -12.22 2.01
C ILE A 67 3.73 -11.46 3.04
N ALA A 68 3.37 -11.54 4.32
CA ALA A 68 4.11 -10.88 5.40
C ALA A 68 5.55 -11.38 5.49
N ALA A 69 5.77 -12.70 5.47
CA ALA A 69 7.10 -13.30 5.51
C ALA A 69 7.97 -12.87 4.32
N LYS A 70 7.40 -12.90 3.10
CA LYS A 70 8.09 -12.40 1.90
C LYS A 70 8.47 -10.92 2.03
N SER A 71 7.56 -10.08 2.52
CA SER A 71 7.78 -8.65 2.67
C SER A 71 8.86 -8.35 3.71
N HIS A 72 8.85 -9.04 4.85
CA HIS A 72 9.88 -8.93 5.87
C HIS A 72 11.26 -9.39 5.37
N ARG A 73 11.30 -10.52 4.65
CA ARG A 73 12.54 -11.00 4.02
C ARG A 73 13.09 -9.98 3.02
N ASN A 74 12.24 -9.46 2.12
CA ASN A 74 12.68 -8.46 1.15
C ASN A 74 13.11 -7.16 1.83
N GLY A 75 12.38 -6.71 2.86
CA GLY A 75 12.73 -5.53 3.65
C GLY A 75 14.06 -5.65 4.36
N SER A 76 14.51 -6.87 4.73
CA SER A 76 15.81 -7.07 5.38
C SER A 76 17.00 -6.71 4.48
N PHE A 77 16.83 -6.76 3.16
CA PHE A 77 17.85 -6.36 2.17
C PHE A 77 17.76 -4.87 1.79
N ASN A 78 16.69 -4.17 2.15
CA ASN A 78 16.53 -2.76 1.83
C ASN A 78 17.25 -1.89 2.87
N PRO A 79 18.30 -1.12 2.49
CA PRO A 79 19.04 -0.26 3.43
C PRO A 79 18.19 0.87 4.02
N TYR A 80 17.07 1.23 3.39
CA TYR A 80 16.19 2.29 3.83
C TYR A 80 14.97 1.81 4.64
N ALA A 81 14.78 0.49 4.78
CA ALA A 81 13.71 -0.04 5.61
C ALA A 81 14.02 0.18 7.10
N HIS A 82 13.03 0.69 7.85
CA HIS A 82 13.14 0.83 9.31
C HIS A 82 13.18 -0.53 10.00
N PHE A 83 12.40 -1.49 9.52
CA PHE A 83 12.36 -2.84 10.06
C PHE A 83 13.08 -3.81 9.13
N ARG A 84 14.32 -4.15 9.45
CA ARG A 84 15.22 -4.98 8.63
C ARG A 84 15.43 -6.35 9.25
N LYS A 85 14.36 -7.08 9.50
CA LYS A 85 14.41 -8.41 10.10
C LYS A 85 13.53 -9.38 9.32
N ASP A 86 14.14 -10.48 8.88
CA ASP A 86 13.37 -11.63 8.38
C ASP A 86 12.70 -12.32 9.57
N LEU A 87 11.37 -12.37 9.58
CA LEU A 87 10.60 -13.00 10.65
C LEU A 87 10.24 -14.46 10.35
N GLY A 88 10.30 -14.84 9.08
CA GLY A 88 9.89 -16.17 8.63
C GLY A 88 8.37 -16.39 8.66
N TYR A 89 7.94 -17.47 8.00
CA TYR A 89 6.53 -17.82 7.85
C TYR A 89 5.86 -18.15 9.19
N ASP A 90 6.47 -18.98 10.01
CA ASP A 90 5.84 -19.47 11.25
C ASP A 90 5.51 -18.32 12.21
N PHE A 91 6.43 -17.35 12.36
CA PHE A 91 6.19 -16.18 13.17
C PHE A 91 5.02 -15.35 12.60
N CYS A 92 4.98 -15.12 11.29
CA CYS A 92 3.93 -14.36 10.64
C CYS A 92 2.59 -15.10 10.68
N ARG A 93 2.60 -16.44 10.71
CA ARG A 93 1.38 -17.26 10.75
C ARG A 93 0.75 -17.34 12.14
N GLN A 94 1.56 -17.40 13.17
CA GLN A 94 1.09 -17.62 14.55
C GLN A 94 0.64 -16.33 15.21
N VAL A 95 -0.49 -16.41 15.92
CA VAL A 95 -0.92 -15.35 16.83
C VAL A 95 -0.17 -15.51 18.15
N SER A 96 0.42 -14.44 18.65
CA SER A 96 1.16 -14.41 19.92
C SER A 96 1.18 -12.99 20.50
N ASP A 97 1.70 -12.82 21.70
CA ASP A 97 1.91 -11.50 22.31
C ASP A 97 2.80 -10.58 21.45
N LYS A 98 3.70 -11.16 20.67
CA LYS A 98 4.56 -10.43 19.74
C LYS A 98 3.92 -10.18 18.39
N ASN A 99 2.92 -10.96 18.02
CA ASN A 99 2.17 -10.86 16.77
C ASN A 99 0.65 -11.00 17.01
N PRO A 100 0.04 -10.11 17.82
CA PRO A 100 -1.39 -10.16 18.13
C PRO A 100 -2.23 -9.73 16.92
N PHE A 101 -3.52 -10.07 16.96
CA PHE A 101 -4.49 -9.43 16.07
C PHE A 101 -4.55 -7.91 16.33
N VAL A 102 -4.65 -7.16 15.24
CA VAL A 102 -4.78 -5.69 15.25
C VAL A 102 -6.23 -5.30 14.89
N ALA A 103 -6.77 -5.89 13.83
CA ALA A 103 -8.14 -5.62 13.39
C ALA A 103 -8.65 -6.78 12.52
N GLY A 104 -9.83 -7.32 12.86
CA GLY A 104 -10.36 -8.50 12.16
C GLY A 104 -9.32 -9.63 12.15
N PRO A 105 -9.10 -10.29 11.01
CA PRO A 105 -8.11 -11.36 10.91
C PRO A 105 -6.67 -10.86 10.75
N LEU A 106 -6.44 -9.54 10.70
CA LEU A 106 -5.10 -8.96 10.48
C LEU A 106 -4.29 -8.96 11.77
N LYS A 107 -3.08 -9.51 11.69
CA LYS A 107 -2.08 -9.50 12.77
C LYS A 107 -1.13 -8.30 12.62
N ARG A 108 -0.31 -8.07 13.63
CA ARG A 108 0.72 -7.02 13.58
C ARG A 108 1.62 -7.13 12.35
N THR A 109 2.00 -8.35 11.94
CA THR A 109 2.84 -8.57 10.76
C THR A 109 2.13 -8.30 9.43
N ASP A 110 0.79 -8.20 9.44
CA ASP A 110 -0.01 -7.88 8.27
C ASP A 110 -0.22 -6.36 8.11
N CYS A 111 0.29 -5.56 9.05
CA CYS A 111 0.19 -4.10 9.08
C CYS A 111 1.57 -3.46 8.95
N SER A 112 1.63 -2.30 8.28
CA SER A 112 2.86 -1.51 8.24
C SER A 112 3.13 -0.83 9.59
N PRO A 113 4.41 -0.63 9.98
CA PRO A 113 4.74 0.19 11.15
C PRO A 113 4.49 1.67 10.86
N VAL A 114 4.35 2.46 11.93
CA VAL A 114 4.44 3.92 11.87
C VAL A 114 5.91 4.27 11.62
N SER A 115 6.18 5.03 10.56
CA SER A 115 7.55 5.33 10.11
C SER A 115 7.66 6.78 9.65
N ASP A 116 8.85 7.35 9.81
CA ASP A 116 9.24 8.64 9.24
C ASP A 116 10.01 8.41 7.96
N GLY A 117 9.92 9.33 7.02
CA GLY A 117 10.70 9.24 5.80
C GLY A 117 10.48 10.38 4.82
N ALA A 118 11.35 10.42 3.83
CA ALA A 118 11.22 11.33 2.71
C ALA A 118 11.68 10.64 1.42
N ALA A 119 11.04 10.98 0.31
CA ALA A 119 11.45 10.54 -1.01
C ALA A 119 11.32 11.67 -2.01
N ALA A 120 12.18 11.69 -3.01
CA ALA A 120 12.14 12.67 -4.06
C ALA A 120 12.36 12.03 -5.44
N VAL A 121 11.64 12.54 -6.43
CA VAL A 121 11.74 12.10 -7.83
C VAL A 121 11.95 13.31 -8.73
N VAL A 122 12.92 13.22 -9.63
CA VAL A 122 13.13 14.21 -10.68
C VAL A 122 12.40 13.74 -11.94
N LEU A 123 11.45 14.54 -12.40
CA LEU A 123 10.72 14.33 -13.65
C LEU A 123 11.30 15.29 -14.70
N ALA A 124 11.52 14.79 -15.91
CA ALA A 124 12.02 15.59 -17.02
C ALA A 124 11.18 15.34 -18.29
N ASP A 125 11.16 16.33 -19.19
CA ASP A 125 10.64 16.08 -20.54
C ASP A 125 11.54 15.11 -21.31
N ALA A 126 11.01 14.50 -22.37
CA ALA A 126 11.72 13.47 -23.12
C ALA A 126 13.05 13.99 -23.73
N GLU A 127 13.08 15.25 -24.18
CA GLU A 127 14.27 15.85 -24.74
C GLU A 127 15.40 15.98 -23.70
N THR A 128 15.03 16.46 -22.49
CA THR A 128 15.98 16.54 -21.37
C THR A 128 16.40 15.15 -20.90
N ALA A 129 15.44 14.23 -20.75
CA ALA A 129 15.70 12.86 -20.30
C ALA A 129 16.68 12.13 -21.23
N ALA A 130 16.62 12.36 -22.55
CA ALA A 130 17.53 11.77 -23.52
C ALA A 130 19.00 12.18 -23.35
N THR A 131 19.26 13.27 -22.63
CA THR A 131 20.64 13.72 -22.31
C THR A 131 21.22 13.10 -21.04
N LEU A 132 20.39 12.37 -20.27
CA LEU A 132 20.78 11.80 -18.98
C LEU A 132 21.34 10.39 -19.16
N THR A 133 22.34 10.03 -18.36
CA THR A 133 22.95 8.70 -18.37
C THR A 133 22.01 7.61 -17.82
N ARG A 134 21.06 8.01 -16.98
CA ARG A 134 20.04 7.11 -16.42
C ARG A 134 18.70 7.82 -16.48
N ALA A 135 17.80 7.29 -17.29
CA ALA A 135 16.43 7.75 -17.39
C ALA A 135 15.49 6.53 -17.44
N VAL A 136 14.35 6.64 -16.77
CA VAL A 136 13.27 5.65 -16.81
C VAL A 136 12.05 6.32 -17.39
N ALA A 137 11.50 5.76 -18.47
CA ALA A 137 10.33 6.32 -19.12
C ALA A 137 9.04 5.74 -18.53
N PHE A 138 8.05 6.59 -18.32
CA PHE A 138 6.68 6.14 -18.09
C PHE A 138 6.11 5.64 -19.42
N ARG A 139 5.81 4.36 -19.52
CA ARG A 139 5.14 3.79 -20.70
C ARG A 139 3.63 3.93 -20.65
N GLY A 140 3.07 3.81 -19.47
CA GLY A 140 1.65 4.03 -19.23
C GLY A 140 1.41 4.59 -17.85
N LEU A 141 0.34 5.33 -17.72
CA LEU A 141 -0.06 5.87 -16.43
C LEU A 141 -1.58 6.04 -16.38
N ALA A 142 -2.15 5.79 -15.21
CA ALA A 142 -3.56 6.01 -14.96
C ALA A 142 -3.79 6.53 -13.54
N HIS A 143 -4.74 7.43 -13.42
CA HIS A 143 -5.27 7.89 -12.13
C HIS A 143 -6.78 7.66 -12.15
N VAL A 144 -7.27 6.89 -11.19
CA VAL A 144 -8.68 6.55 -11.04
C VAL A 144 -9.09 6.81 -9.61
N GLN A 145 -10.25 7.41 -9.44
CA GLN A 145 -10.87 7.60 -8.13
C GLN A 145 -12.06 6.66 -8.02
N ASP A 146 -12.15 5.96 -6.89
CA ASP A 146 -13.29 5.14 -6.50
C ASP A 146 -14.21 5.93 -5.54
N TYR A 147 -15.35 5.36 -5.16
CA TYR A 147 -16.19 5.92 -4.11
C TYR A 147 -15.47 5.84 -2.76
N LEU A 148 -15.43 6.95 -2.03
CA LEU A 148 -14.78 7.01 -0.73
C LEU A 148 -15.50 6.12 0.31
N PRO A 149 -16.84 6.22 0.51
CA PRO A 149 -17.51 5.35 1.48
C PRO A 149 -17.50 3.88 1.04
N MET A 150 -17.08 2.99 1.91
CA MET A 150 -17.12 1.53 1.63
C MET A 150 -18.56 1.04 1.36
N SER A 151 -19.56 1.67 1.99
CA SER A 151 -20.99 1.34 1.80
C SER A 151 -21.50 1.55 0.37
N ARG A 152 -20.78 2.33 -0.44
CA ARG A 152 -21.17 2.68 -1.82
C ARG A 152 -20.57 1.78 -2.89
N ARG A 153 -19.79 0.77 -2.51
CA ARG A 153 -19.06 -0.10 -3.42
C ARG A 153 -18.98 -1.54 -2.90
N ASP A 154 -18.72 -2.46 -3.80
CA ASP A 154 -18.29 -3.81 -3.42
C ASP A 154 -16.81 -3.76 -3.04
N ILE A 155 -16.54 -3.81 -1.73
CA ILE A 155 -15.18 -3.66 -1.18
C ILE A 155 -14.22 -4.78 -1.60
N LEU A 156 -14.74 -5.92 -2.08
CA LEU A 156 -13.91 -7.05 -2.54
C LEU A 156 -13.51 -6.96 -4.01
N LYS A 157 -14.21 -6.15 -4.81
CA LYS A 157 -13.91 -6.03 -6.25
C LYS A 157 -12.77 -5.08 -6.55
N LEU A 158 -12.49 -4.09 -5.68
CA LEU A 158 -11.48 -3.06 -5.89
C LEU A 158 -11.58 -2.44 -7.30
N GLU A 159 -12.80 -2.03 -7.69
CA GLU A 159 -13.12 -1.62 -9.07
C GLU A 159 -12.26 -0.47 -9.57
N GLY A 160 -11.94 0.49 -8.69
CA GLY A 160 -11.03 1.59 -9.01
C GLY A 160 -9.63 1.10 -9.39
N CYS A 161 -9.08 0.14 -8.63
CA CYS A 161 -7.78 -0.47 -8.95
C CYS A 161 -7.84 -1.23 -10.27
N ALA A 162 -8.86 -2.05 -10.48
CA ALA A 162 -9.04 -2.80 -11.72
C ALA A 162 -9.14 -1.89 -12.95
N LEU A 163 -9.84 -0.76 -12.81
CA LEU A 163 -9.95 0.23 -13.89
C LEU A 163 -8.62 0.95 -14.14
N ALA A 164 -7.87 1.28 -13.08
CA ALA A 164 -6.54 1.89 -13.20
C ALA A 164 -5.57 0.96 -13.96
N TRP A 165 -5.55 -0.32 -13.62
CA TRP A 165 -4.75 -1.32 -14.33
C TRP A 165 -5.09 -1.38 -15.82
N ARG A 166 -6.37 -1.53 -16.17
CA ARG A 166 -6.79 -1.56 -17.58
C ARG A 166 -6.32 -0.32 -18.34
N LYS A 167 -6.60 0.87 -17.80
CA LYS A 167 -6.19 2.13 -18.45
C LYS A 167 -4.67 2.25 -18.60
N ALA A 168 -3.90 1.81 -17.61
CA ALA A 168 -2.43 1.86 -17.68
C ALA A 168 -1.91 0.88 -18.75
N PHE A 169 -2.43 -0.34 -18.81
CA PHE A 169 -2.06 -1.32 -19.84
C PHE A 169 -2.42 -0.83 -21.25
N ASP A 170 -3.65 -0.32 -21.42
CA ASP A 170 -4.12 0.22 -22.71
C ASP A 170 -3.23 1.38 -23.19
N SER A 171 -2.88 2.31 -22.28
CA SER A 171 -2.03 3.46 -22.61
C SER A 171 -0.58 3.07 -22.91
N ALA A 172 -0.09 2.00 -22.28
CA ALA A 172 1.27 1.48 -22.46
C ALA A 172 1.40 0.55 -23.67
N GLY A 173 0.28 -0.03 -24.16
CA GLY A 173 0.29 -1.08 -25.17
C GLY A 173 0.96 -2.35 -24.69
N VAL A 174 0.77 -2.74 -23.41
CA VAL A 174 1.37 -3.94 -22.79
C VAL A 174 0.32 -4.76 -22.08
N GLN A 175 0.66 -6.02 -21.80
CA GLN A 175 -0.14 -6.96 -21.04
C GLN A 175 0.56 -7.38 -19.75
N LEU A 176 -0.14 -8.05 -18.85
CA LEU A 176 0.42 -8.52 -17.57
C LEU A 176 1.69 -9.37 -17.75
N GLY A 177 1.73 -10.21 -18.77
CA GLY A 177 2.89 -11.06 -19.07
C GLY A 177 4.14 -10.32 -19.52
N ASP A 178 4.01 -9.04 -19.90
CA ASP A 178 5.15 -8.20 -20.30
C ASP A 178 5.84 -7.54 -19.10
N LEU A 179 5.25 -7.65 -17.89
CA LEU A 179 5.80 -7.06 -16.67
C LEU A 179 6.85 -7.96 -16.03
N SER A 180 7.99 -7.39 -15.67
CA SER A 180 9.04 -8.11 -14.93
C SER A 180 8.69 -8.26 -13.45
N PHE A 181 8.01 -7.28 -12.85
CA PHE A 181 7.54 -7.31 -11.48
C PHE A 181 6.41 -6.32 -11.27
N VAL A 182 5.71 -6.46 -10.16
CA VAL A 182 4.63 -5.57 -9.73
C VAL A 182 4.92 -5.13 -8.30
N GLU A 183 4.92 -3.83 -8.06
CA GLU A 183 4.94 -3.24 -6.73
C GLU A 183 3.51 -2.89 -6.34
N THR A 184 3.02 -3.46 -5.25
CA THR A 184 1.65 -3.21 -4.73
C THR A 184 1.70 -2.60 -3.35
N HIS A 185 0.66 -1.86 -3.04
CA HIS A 185 0.47 -1.28 -1.70
C HIS A 185 -0.02 -2.32 -0.70
#